data_d51c7e34fd420d6312fd88e349eab155
#
_entry.id   d51c7e34fd420d6312fd88e349eab155
#
_cell.length_a   1.000
_cell.length_b   1.000
_cell.length_c   1.000
_cell.angle_alpha   90.00
_cell.angle_beta   90.00
_cell.angle_gamma   90.00
#
_symmetry.space_group_name_H-M   'P 1'
#
loop_
_entity.id
_entity.type
_entity.pdbx_description
1 polymer ?
#
loop_
_entity_poly.entity_id
_entity_poly.type
_entity_poly.pdbx_seq_one_letter_code
_entity_poly.pdbx_strand_id
1 'polypeptide(L)'
;DIYLSIAGNQELIAQFPNAVQLCKDSYYKSMEIDTKKEWIQENTAGLSSLQTIVLANAGKQYEGNDFCGAAVNFGVARDISTRFGIVDSAAIYNGAYCAERCGKMEDALEGYQESAKIGYNVPGVYGSIVELYTKMGKKDEALKTLSEARAKYPKDSELLRAEVNVYLTDQKYDQALGLLKDLTSQDPTNEMIWFVLGVTYEKLGKVAEQEAAYLKALELNPKYFDALFNLGATYYNQGVEKYKECDKIPPREAAKYESCVADANKIFAKSIGYFETAYGERSNDKDIITALKEAYVRVGNMEGKKRMEEALSK
;
A
#
# COMPACT_ATOMS: atom_id res chain seq x y z
N ASP A 1 32.76 18.99 23.35
CA ASP A 1 32.35 17.99 22.29
C ASP A 1 31.95 16.62 22.86
N ILE A 2 31.56 16.53 24.14
CA ILE A 2 31.10 15.27 24.74
C ILE A 2 29.90 14.72 23.99
N TYR A 3 28.91 15.55 23.69
CA TYR A 3 27.70 15.11 22.95
C TYR A 3 27.99 14.66 21.51
N LEU A 4 28.98 15.26 20.84
CA LEU A 4 29.40 14.84 19.52
C LEU A 4 30.04 13.45 19.55
N SER A 5 30.87 13.18 20.57
CA SER A 5 31.46 11.85 20.77
C SER A 5 30.41 10.79 21.08
N ILE A 6 29.38 11.14 21.88
CA ILE A 6 28.24 10.24 22.14
C ILE A 6 27.42 9.99 20.87
N ALA A 7 27.13 11.03 20.08
CA ALA A 7 26.37 10.92 18.84
C ALA A 7 27.05 10.00 17.82
N GLY A 8 28.38 9.93 17.81
CA GLY A 8 29.15 9.03 16.94
C GLY A 8 29.31 7.60 17.45
N ASN A 9 28.88 7.28 18.69
CA ASN A 9 29.03 5.97 19.29
C ASN A 9 27.67 5.29 19.52
N GLN A 10 27.41 4.16 18.82
CA GLN A 10 26.14 3.46 18.89
C GLN A 10 25.78 2.91 20.27
N GLU A 11 26.76 2.48 21.08
CA GLU A 11 26.50 1.98 22.43
C GLU A 11 26.13 3.12 23.37
N LEU A 12 26.80 4.28 23.25
CA LEU A 12 26.51 5.44 24.06
C LEU A 12 25.22 6.13 23.68
N ILE A 13 24.86 6.18 22.37
CA ILE A 13 23.61 6.81 21.94
C ILE A 13 22.38 6.02 22.42
N ALA A 14 22.49 4.71 22.59
CA ALA A 14 21.43 3.89 23.19
C ALA A 14 21.18 4.26 24.67
N GLN A 15 22.23 4.69 25.38
CA GLN A 15 22.13 5.13 26.78
C GLN A 15 21.73 6.62 26.91
N PHE A 16 22.05 7.41 25.89
CA PHE A 16 21.79 8.86 25.84
C PHE A 16 21.05 9.27 24.57
N PRO A 17 19.78 8.86 24.40
CA PRO A 17 19.04 9.03 23.14
C PRO A 17 18.87 10.49 22.70
N ASN A 18 18.96 11.44 23.63
CA ASN A 18 18.85 12.87 23.33
C ASN A 18 20.18 13.53 22.97
N ALA A 19 21.29 12.79 22.94
CA ALA A 19 22.63 13.38 22.76
C ALA A 19 22.78 14.12 21.42
N VAL A 20 22.18 13.60 20.34
CA VAL A 20 22.18 14.25 19.02
C VAL A 20 21.50 15.62 19.08
N GLN A 21 20.32 15.69 19.68
CA GLN A 21 19.56 16.93 19.82
C GLN A 21 20.29 17.92 20.69
N LEU A 22 20.80 17.49 21.85
CA LEU A 22 21.57 18.32 22.76
C LEU A 22 22.85 18.85 22.11
N CYS A 23 23.52 18.05 21.30
CA CYS A 23 24.70 18.46 20.54
C CYS A 23 24.35 19.62 19.58
N LYS A 24 23.30 19.43 18.74
CA LYS A 24 22.82 20.46 17.82
C LYS A 24 22.45 21.75 18.55
N ASP A 25 21.65 21.65 19.59
CA ASP A 25 21.15 22.79 20.33
C ASP A 25 22.29 23.55 21.04
N SER A 26 23.33 22.84 21.53
CA SER A 26 24.50 23.44 22.12
C SER A 26 25.29 24.28 21.11
N TYR A 27 25.51 23.77 19.90
CA TYR A 27 26.16 24.53 18.84
C TYR A 27 25.31 25.73 18.39
N TYR A 28 24.01 25.57 18.25
CA TYR A 28 23.10 26.65 17.86
C TYR A 28 23.14 27.78 18.92
N LYS A 29 23.05 27.41 20.19
CA LYS A 29 23.13 28.39 21.28
C LYS A 29 24.51 29.07 21.36
N SER A 30 25.59 28.33 21.13
CA SER A 30 26.93 28.91 21.03
C SER A 30 27.02 29.97 19.94
N MET A 31 26.47 29.67 18.74
CA MET A 31 26.44 30.62 17.60
C MET A 31 25.56 31.84 17.87
N GLU A 32 24.49 31.71 18.67
CA GLU A 32 23.61 32.84 19.03
C GLU A 32 24.26 33.82 20.00
N ILE A 33 25.02 33.30 20.97
CA ILE A 33 25.69 34.15 21.99
C ILE A 33 27.04 34.67 21.54
N ASP A 34 27.63 34.10 20.48
CA ASP A 34 28.92 34.52 19.90
C ASP A 34 28.77 35.76 19.02
N THR A 35 28.45 36.88 19.63
CA THR A 35 28.25 38.16 18.92
C THR A 35 29.49 38.66 18.19
N LYS A 36 30.67 38.23 18.62
CA LYS A 36 31.97 38.61 18.02
C LYS A 36 32.43 37.63 16.96
N LYS A 37 31.68 36.52 16.75
CA LYS A 37 32.00 35.44 15.82
C LYS A 37 33.38 34.79 16.08
N GLU A 38 33.79 34.75 17.33
CA GLU A 38 35.10 34.18 17.72
C GLU A 38 35.12 32.65 17.56
N TRP A 39 33.93 31.96 17.72
CA TRP A 39 33.78 30.52 17.69
C TRP A 39 33.00 30.00 16.48
N ILE A 40 32.80 30.87 15.46
CA ILE A 40 31.97 30.51 14.34
C ILE A 40 32.53 29.35 13.52
N GLN A 41 33.84 29.23 13.36
CA GLN A 41 34.51 28.18 12.63
C GLN A 41 34.40 26.84 13.35
N GLU A 42 34.63 26.81 14.64
CA GLU A 42 34.52 25.62 15.49
C GLU A 42 33.08 25.11 15.54
N ASN A 43 32.14 26.01 15.76
CA ASN A 43 30.69 25.67 15.77
C ASN A 43 30.23 25.13 14.41
N THR A 44 30.68 25.73 13.31
CA THR A 44 30.36 25.27 11.93
C THR A 44 30.99 23.89 11.68
N ALA A 45 32.25 23.68 12.06
CA ALA A 45 32.91 22.38 11.90
C ALA A 45 32.23 21.29 12.75
N GLY A 46 31.83 21.63 14.00
CA GLY A 46 31.09 20.71 14.85
C GLY A 46 29.73 20.32 14.29
N LEU A 47 28.95 21.28 13.78
CA LEU A 47 27.67 20.99 13.13
C LEU A 47 27.84 20.16 11.85
N SER A 48 28.87 20.43 11.04
CA SER A 48 29.15 19.63 9.84
C SER A 48 29.52 18.18 10.19
N SER A 49 30.31 18.01 11.28
CA SER A 49 30.64 16.68 11.81
C SER A 49 29.40 15.96 12.33
N LEU A 50 28.54 16.65 13.07
CA LEU A 50 27.27 16.11 13.54
C LEU A 50 26.37 15.71 12.38
N GLN A 51 26.26 16.52 11.33
CA GLN A 51 25.47 16.20 10.14
C GLN A 51 25.94 14.91 9.47
N THR A 52 27.25 14.73 9.35
CA THR A 52 27.84 13.48 8.80
C THR A 52 27.45 12.26 9.66
N ILE A 53 27.55 12.40 10.98
CA ILE A 53 27.20 11.34 11.93
C ILE A 53 25.72 10.99 11.84
N VAL A 54 24.83 11.98 11.87
CA VAL A 54 23.38 11.71 11.86
C VAL A 54 22.91 11.12 10.52
N LEU A 55 23.47 11.53 9.40
CA LEU A 55 23.18 10.92 8.10
C LEU A 55 23.65 9.46 8.03
N ALA A 56 24.83 9.15 8.55
CA ALA A 56 25.32 7.79 8.64
C ALA A 56 24.47 6.91 9.57
N ASN A 57 24.05 7.46 10.71
CA ASN A 57 23.15 6.77 11.63
C ASN A 57 21.75 6.56 11.02
N ALA A 58 21.19 7.56 10.34
CA ALA A 58 19.92 7.45 9.65
C ALA A 58 19.94 6.33 8.59
N GLY A 59 21.02 6.22 7.81
CA GLY A 59 21.19 5.15 6.83
C GLY A 59 21.19 3.76 7.49
N LYS A 60 21.99 3.56 8.54
CA LYS A 60 22.02 2.28 9.28
C LYS A 60 20.70 1.92 9.94
N GLN A 61 20.02 2.90 10.51
CA GLN A 61 18.71 2.71 11.14
C GLN A 61 17.64 2.36 10.10
N TYR A 62 17.68 3.00 8.94
CA TYR A 62 16.82 2.66 7.81
C TYR A 62 17.02 1.21 7.35
N GLU A 63 18.28 0.78 7.14
CA GLU A 63 18.61 -0.61 6.79
C GLU A 63 18.19 -1.60 7.87
N GLY A 64 18.29 -1.21 9.14
CA GLY A 64 17.85 -1.99 10.30
C GLY A 64 16.33 -1.92 10.58
N ASN A 65 15.53 -1.23 9.75
CA ASN A 65 14.10 -0.96 9.95
C ASN A 65 13.76 -0.14 11.22
N ASP A 66 14.73 0.55 11.82
CA ASP A 66 14.47 1.56 12.85
C ASP A 66 14.07 2.89 12.18
N PHE A 67 12.88 2.92 11.62
CA PHE A 67 12.38 4.10 10.91
C PHE A 67 12.16 5.30 11.83
N CYS A 68 11.84 5.07 13.11
CA CYS A 68 11.66 6.17 14.07
C CYS A 68 12.98 6.87 14.36
N GLY A 69 14.05 6.12 14.60
CA GLY A 69 15.39 6.68 14.79
C GLY A 69 15.92 7.36 13.53
N ALA A 70 15.71 6.73 12.36
CA ALA A 70 16.09 7.31 11.08
C ALA A 70 15.39 8.65 10.81
N ALA A 71 14.07 8.77 11.08
CA ALA A 71 13.32 10.01 10.91
C ALA A 71 13.90 11.15 11.77
N VAL A 72 14.23 10.86 13.03
CA VAL A 72 14.87 11.86 13.93
C VAL A 72 16.20 12.33 13.37
N ASN A 73 17.07 11.42 12.94
CA ASN A 73 18.38 11.76 12.41
C ASN A 73 18.32 12.52 11.08
N PHE A 74 17.42 12.16 10.16
CA PHE A 74 17.17 12.94 8.94
C PHE A 74 16.63 14.34 9.28
N GLY A 75 15.75 14.47 10.28
CA GLY A 75 15.25 15.76 10.75
C GLY A 75 16.39 16.66 11.28
N VAL A 76 17.31 16.10 12.07
CA VAL A 76 18.48 16.86 12.54
C VAL A 76 19.40 17.27 11.38
N ALA A 77 19.62 16.40 10.38
CA ALA A 77 20.40 16.73 9.21
C ALA A 77 19.76 17.88 8.40
N ARG A 78 18.43 17.83 8.21
CA ARG A 78 17.64 18.90 7.56
C ARG A 78 17.81 20.24 8.29
N ASP A 79 17.67 20.23 9.62
CA ASP A 79 17.79 21.45 10.43
C ASP A 79 19.19 22.08 10.31
N ILE A 80 20.26 21.24 10.35
CA ILE A 80 21.63 21.72 10.19
C ILE A 80 21.84 22.32 8.79
N SER A 81 21.39 21.64 7.74
CA SER A 81 21.47 22.15 6.35
C SER A 81 20.74 23.48 6.21
N THR A 82 19.53 23.61 6.77
CA THR A 82 18.74 24.84 6.77
C THR A 82 19.47 25.98 7.47
N ARG A 83 20.14 25.70 8.58
CA ARG A 83 20.97 26.70 9.31
C ARG A 83 22.08 27.27 8.44
N PHE A 84 22.63 26.47 7.53
CA PHE A 84 23.64 26.91 6.55
C PHE A 84 23.05 27.46 5.26
N GLY A 85 21.72 27.65 5.17
CA GLY A 85 21.04 28.11 3.95
C GLY A 85 21.02 27.07 2.82
N ILE A 86 21.24 25.79 3.16
CA ILE A 86 21.24 24.67 2.22
C ILE A 86 19.92 23.93 2.32
N VAL A 87 19.31 23.63 1.17
CA VAL A 87 18.13 22.76 1.09
C VAL A 87 18.59 21.32 0.85
N ASP A 88 18.56 20.50 1.89
CA ASP A 88 18.87 19.06 1.79
C ASP A 88 17.60 18.29 1.40
N SER A 89 17.31 18.26 0.11
CA SER A 89 16.11 17.62 -0.44
C SER A 89 16.01 16.13 -0.08
N ALA A 90 17.15 15.45 -0.01
CA ALA A 90 17.20 14.03 0.34
C ALA A 90 16.87 13.80 1.82
N ALA A 91 17.42 14.61 2.72
CA ALA A 91 17.11 14.52 4.15
C ALA A 91 15.63 14.84 4.43
N ILE A 92 15.06 15.85 3.74
CA ILE A 92 13.63 16.21 3.84
C ILE A 92 12.76 15.02 3.43
N TYR A 93 12.99 14.47 2.23
CA TYR A 93 12.17 13.37 1.69
C TYR A 93 12.34 12.07 2.49
N ASN A 94 13.59 11.65 2.77
CA ASN A 94 13.85 10.43 3.51
C ASN A 94 13.37 10.52 4.96
N GLY A 95 13.45 11.71 5.56
CA GLY A 95 12.88 11.97 6.88
C GLY A 95 11.36 11.80 6.89
N ALA A 96 10.66 12.33 5.88
CA ALA A 96 9.22 12.17 5.71
C ALA A 96 8.83 10.70 5.51
N TYR A 97 9.54 9.98 4.64
CA TYR A 97 9.33 8.55 4.41
C TYR A 97 9.51 7.73 5.69
N CYS A 98 10.57 7.98 6.44
CA CYS A 98 10.81 7.30 7.71
C CYS A 98 9.76 7.65 8.77
N ALA A 99 9.31 8.91 8.83
CA ALA A 99 8.24 9.35 9.72
C ALA A 99 6.91 8.64 9.40
N GLU A 100 6.57 8.48 8.12
CA GLU A 100 5.39 7.70 7.69
C GLU A 100 5.50 6.25 8.16
N ARG A 101 6.64 5.59 7.93
CA ARG A 101 6.88 4.20 8.35
C ARG A 101 6.88 4.03 9.86
N CYS A 102 7.21 5.08 10.59
CA CYS A 102 7.15 5.15 12.06
C CYS A 102 5.74 5.46 12.60
N GLY A 103 4.76 5.77 11.73
CA GLY A 103 3.40 6.13 12.12
C GLY A 103 3.23 7.60 12.54
N LYS A 104 4.24 8.45 12.34
CA LYS A 104 4.20 9.89 12.60
C LYS A 104 3.66 10.62 11.37
N MET A 105 2.34 10.54 11.18
CA MET A 105 1.69 10.99 9.95
C MET A 105 1.80 12.50 9.72
N GLU A 106 1.74 13.32 10.78
CA GLU A 106 1.87 14.76 10.69
C GLU A 106 3.28 15.19 10.27
N ASP A 107 4.32 14.60 10.88
CA ASP A 107 5.72 14.86 10.54
C ASP A 107 6.02 14.45 9.09
N ALA A 108 5.49 13.30 8.67
CA ALA A 108 5.60 12.80 7.30
C ALA A 108 4.94 13.75 6.30
N LEU A 109 3.73 14.22 6.63
CA LEU A 109 2.98 15.15 5.78
C LEU A 109 3.73 16.47 5.60
N GLU A 110 4.28 17.04 6.68
CA GLU A 110 5.08 18.26 6.63
C GLU A 110 6.30 18.09 5.69
N GLY A 111 7.05 17.01 5.86
CA GLY A 111 8.24 16.78 5.04
C GLY A 111 7.92 16.49 3.56
N TYR A 112 6.84 15.76 3.27
CA TYR A 112 6.41 15.58 1.88
C TYR A 112 5.88 16.87 1.25
N GLN A 113 5.17 17.72 1.99
CA GLN A 113 4.73 19.02 1.50
C GLN A 113 5.94 19.94 1.21
N GLU A 114 6.95 19.92 2.05
CA GLU A 114 8.22 20.62 1.81
C GLU A 114 8.91 20.09 0.55
N SER A 115 8.99 18.75 0.39
CA SER A 115 9.54 18.10 -0.80
C SER A 115 8.80 18.50 -2.08
N ALA A 116 7.46 18.55 -2.04
CA ALA A 116 6.64 19.00 -3.17
C ALA A 116 6.90 20.47 -3.52
N LYS A 117 7.06 21.33 -2.51
CA LYS A 117 7.32 22.76 -2.66
C LYS A 117 8.67 23.02 -3.33
N ILE A 118 9.70 22.26 -2.98
CA ILE A 118 11.04 22.38 -3.58
C ILE A 118 11.19 21.60 -4.89
N GLY A 119 10.15 20.87 -5.33
CA GLY A 119 10.15 20.11 -6.57
C GLY A 119 10.94 18.80 -6.51
N TYR A 120 11.18 18.25 -5.33
CA TYR A 120 11.91 17.00 -5.16
C TYR A 120 10.98 15.79 -5.25
N ASN A 121 11.40 14.80 -6.05
CA ASN A 121 10.66 13.54 -6.27
C ASN A 121 9.18 13.72 -6.67
N VAL A 122 8.89 14.76 -7.45
CA VAL A 122 7.57 14.98 -8.03
C VAL A 122 7.44 14.23 -9.36
N PRO A 123 6.26 13.69 -9.71
CA PRO A 123 4.96 13.81 -9.03
C PRO A 123 4.73 12.81 -7.87
N GLY A 124 5.61 11.83 -7.66
CA GLY A 124 5.43 10.76 -6.68
C GLY A 124 5.10 11.25 -5.26
N VAL A 125 5.76 12.32 -4.81
CA VAL A 125 5.52 12.90 -3.47
C VAL A 125 4.08 13.40 -3.28
N TYR A 126 3.41 13.84 -4.34
CA TYR A 126 1.99 14.20 -4.26
C TYR A 126 1.11 12.97 -3.98
N GLY A 127 1.47 11.80 -4.54
CA GLY A 127 0.81 10.53 -4.23
C GLY A 127 0.91 10.20 -2.74
N SER A 128 2.10 10.33 -2.15
CA SER A 128 2.32 10.12 -0.71
C SER A 128 1.50 11.08 0.16
N ILE A 129 1.43 12.37 -0.20
CA ILE A 129 0.59 13.35 0.52
C ILE A 129 -0.88 12.95 0.47
N VAL A 130 -1.39 12.55 -0.70
CA VAL A 130 -2.79 12.11 -0.87
C VAL A 130 -3.09 10.87 -0.05
N GLU A 131 -2.18 9.90 -0.04
CA GLU A 131 -2.31 8.69 0.74
C GLU A 131 -2.36 8.99 2.25
N LEU A 132 -1.48 9.87 2.75
CA LEU A 132 -1.48 10.31 4.14
C LEU A 132 -2.79 11.01 4.51
N TYR A 133 -3.25 11.96 3.70
CA TYR A 133 -4.55 12.61 3.94
C TYR A 133 -5.70 11.61 3.96
N THR A 134 -5.67 10.60 3.09
CA THR A 134 -6.68 9.54 3.04
C THR A 134 -6.64 8.68 4.32
N LYS A 135 -5.45 8.26 4.78
CA LYS A 135 -5.25 7.53 6.04
C LYS A 135 -5.71 8.34 7.26
N MET A 136 -5.53 9.66 7.23
CA MET A 136 -5.97 10.59 8.29
C MET A 136 -7.46 10.93 8.22
N GLY A 137 -8.21 10.45 7.23
CA GLY A 137 -9.62 10.78 7.01
C GLY A 137 -9.85 12.21 6.46
N LYS A 138 -8.79 12.91 6.05
CA LYS A 138 -8.81 14.27 5.51
C LYS A 138 -9.04 14.27 4.00
N LYS A 139 -10.24 13.90 3.62
CA LYS A 139 -10.60 13.62 2.24
C LYS A 139 -10.59 14.85 1.34
N ASP A 140 -11.08 15.98 1.84
CA ASP A 140 -11.14 17.22 1.05
C ASP A 140 -9.73 17.71 0.72
N GLU A 141 -8.79 17.57 1.65
CA GLU A 141 -7.38 17.88 1.44
C GLU A 141 -6.73 16.91 0.45
N ALA A 142 -7.07 15.62 0.50
CA ALA A 142 -6.60 14.64 -0.47
C ALA A 142 -7.06 14.99 -1.89
N LEU A 143 -8.35 15.26 -2.08
CA LEU A 143 -8.92 15.63 -3.38
C LEU A 143 -8.36 16.97 -3.90
N LYS A 144 -8.16 17.95 -3.02
CA LYS A 144 -7.53 19.22 -3.38
C LYS A 144 -6.09 19.00 -3.86
N THR A 145 -5.31 18.24 -3.12
CA THR A 145 -3.92 17.92 -3.49
C THR A 145 -3.85 17.17 -4.83
N LEU A 146 -4.75 16.21 -5.06
CA LEU A 146 -4.87 15.52 -6.35
C LEU A 146 -5.20 16.47 -7.49
N SER A 147 -6.17 17.37 -7.30
CA SER A 147 -6.55 18.34 -8.32
C SER A 147 -5.37 19.24 -8.71
N GLU A 148 -4.62 19.74 -7.74
CA GLU A 148 -3.43 20.57 -7.96
C GLU A 148 -2.31 19.79 -8.66
N ALA A 149 -2.07 18.55 -8.23
CA ALA A 149 -1.04 17.68 -8.80
C ALA A 149 -1.39 17.27 -10.25
N ARG A 150 -2.65 16.87 -10.49
CA ARG A 150 -3.14 16.47 -11.81
C ARG A 150 -3.15 17.63 -12.82
N ALA A 151 -3.36 18.85 -12.37
CA ALA A 151 -3.22 20.03 -13.23
C ALA A 151 -1.79 20.21 -13.76
N LYS A 152 -0.78 19.81 -12.97
CA LYS A 152 0.63 19.86 -13.35
C LYS A 152 1.10 18.60 -14.09
N TYR A 153 0.60 17.44 -13.70
CA TYR A 153 1.03 16.11 -14.18
C TYR A 153 -0.17 15.25 -14.63
N PRO A 154 -0.89 15.65 -15.70
CA PRO A 154 -2.20 15.06 -16.06
C PRO A 154 -2.15 13.59 -16.48
N LYS A 155 -0.99 13.09 -16.92
CA LYS A 155 -0.81 11.70 -17.40
C LYS A 155 -0.03 10.83 -16.43
N ASP A 156 0.29 11.32 -15.25
CA ASP A 156 1.06 10.54 -14.29
C ASP A 156 0.23 9.39 -13.73
N SER A 157 0.74 8.17 -13.85
CA SER A 157 0.03 6.96 -13.46
C SER A 157 -0.08 6.80 -11.94
N GLU A 158 0.89 7.31 -11.16
CA GLU A 158 0.84 7.22 -9.70
C GLU A 158 -0.24 8.16 -9.14
N LEU A 159 -0.38 9.37 -9.70
CA LEU A 159 -1.47 10.27 -9.32
C LEU A 159 -2.85 9.71 -9.74
N LEU A 160 -2.93 9.04 -10.89
CA LEU A 160 -4.16 8.34 -11.30
C LEU A 160 -4.51 7.23 -10.30
N ARG A 161 -3.54 6.42 -9.89
CA ARG A 161 -3.73 5.37 -8.86
C ARG A 161 -4.16 5.96 -7.52
N ALA A 162 -3.52 7.06 -7.09
CA ALA A 162 -3.89 7.74 -5.85
C ALA A 162 -5.35 8.23 -5.91
N GLU A 163 -5.80 8.77 -7.05
CA GLU A 163 -7.18 9.21 -7.25
C GLU A 163 -8.18 8.04 -7.22
N VAL A 164 -7.83 6.92 -7.87
CA VAL A 164 -8.61 5.69 -7.79
C VAL A 164 -8.78 5.24 -6.33
N ASN A 165 -7.70 5.22 -5.55
CA ASN A 165 -7.74 4.81 -4.15
C ASN A 165 -8.64 5.71 -3.30
N VAL A 166 -8.63 7.02 -3.53
CA VAL A 166 -9.53 7.96 -2.84
C VAL A 166 -10.98 7.64 -3.18
N TYR A 167 -11.31 7.43 -4.46
CA TYR A 167 -12.69 7.11 -4.85
C TYR A 167 -13.13 5.72 -4.36
N LEU A 168 -12.26 4.72 -4.37
CA LEU A 168 -12.59 3.38 -3.83
C LEU A 168 -12.85 3.44 -2.32
N THR A 169 -12.03 4.16 -1.56
CA THR A 169 -12.21 4.36 -0.12
C THR A 169 -13.54 5.07 0.18
N ASP A 170 -13.93 5.99 -0.70
CA ASP A 170 -15.20 6.71 -0.61
C ASP A 170 -16.40 5.98 -1.22
N GLN A 171 -16.21 4.74 -1.68
CA GLN A 171 -17.22 3.92 -2.37
C GLN A 171 -17.80 4.58 -3.63
N LYS A 172 -17.07 5.52 -4.23
CA LYS A 172 -17.42 6.19 -5.49
C LYS A 172 -16.95 5.36 -6.69
N TYR A 173 -17.51 4.16 -6.81
CA TYR A 173 -17.05 3.16 -7.77
C TYR A 173 -17.17 3.59 -9.25
N ASP A 174 -18.19 4.40 -9.59
CA ASP A 174 -18.33 4.90 -10.97
C ASP A 174 -17.21 5.88 -11.36
N GLN A 175 -16.76 6.73 -10.42
CA GLN A 175 -15.63 7.62 -10.65
C GLN A 175 -14.32 6.82 -10.75
N ALA A 176 -14.09 5.85 -9.85
CA ALA A 176 -12.94 4.96 -9.90
C ALA A 176 -12.90 4.19 -11.23
N LEU A 177 -14.05 3.72 -11.73
CA LEU A 177 -14.14 2.95 -12.97
C LEU A 177 -13.59 3.70 -14.19
N GLY A 178 -13.90 5.00 -14.33
CA GLY A 178 -13.37 5.83 -15.41
C GLY A 178 -11.85 5.88 -15.41
N LEU A 179 -11.25 6.17 -14.24
CA LEU A 179 -9.81 6.26 -14.08
C LEU A 179 -9.10 4.91 -14.26
N LEU A 180 -9.71 3.81 -13.80
CA LEU A 180 -9.18 2.47 -13.99
C LEU A 180 -9.11 2.07 -15.46
N LYS A 181 -10.10 2.46 -16.27
CA LYS A 181 -10.04 2.26 -17.72
C LYS A 181 -8.91 3.05 -18.38
N ASP A 182 -8.67 4.26 -17.91
CA ASP A 182 -7.53 5.06 -18.40
C ASP A 182 -6.20 4.39 -18.00
N LEU A 183 -6.09 3.89 -16.77
CA LEU A 183 -4.91 3.15 -16.29
C LEU A 183 -4.67 1.86 -17.08
N THR A 184 -5.72 1.07 -17.36
CA THR A 184 -5.57 -0.16 -18.17
C THR A 184 -5.14 0.15 -19.60
N SER A 185 -5.48 1.32 -20.12
CA SER A 185 -5.04 1.79 -21.44
C SER A 185 -3.57 2.26 -21.45
N GLN A 186 -3.09 2.82 -20.34
CA GLN A 186 -1.71 3.28 -20.20
C GLN A 186 -0.74 2.14 -19.88
N ASP A 187 -1.16 1.20 -19.02
CA ASP A 187 -0.38 0.04 -18.59
C ASP A 187 -1.24 -1.24 -18.70
N PRO A 188 -1.43 -1.75 -19.93
CA PRO A 188 -2.27 -2.92 -20.17
C PRO A 188 -1.67 -4.23 -19.64
N THR A 189 -0.40 -4.22 -19.22
CA THR A 189 0.34 -5.40 -18.75
C THR A 189 0.38 -5.52 -17.23
N ASN A 190 -0.23 -4.61 -16.51
CA ASN A 190 -0.26 -4.59 -15.05
C ASN A 190 -1.47 -5.35 -14.51
N GLU A 191 -1.24 -6.57 -14.05
CA GLU A 191 -2.29 -7.47 -13.54
C GLU A 191 -3.05 -6.88 -12.34
N MET A 192 -2.38 -6.05 -11.52
CA MET A 192 -3.03 -5.43 -10.36
C MET A 192 -4.12 -4.43 -10.79
N ILE A 193 -3.88 -3.65 -11.86
CA ILE A 193 -4.88 -2.69 -12.36
C ILE A 193 -6.11 -3.43 -12.86
N TRP A 194 -5.94 -4.54 -13.60
CA TRP A 194 -7.02 -5.39 -14.05
C TRP A 194 -7.78 -6.04 -12.90
N PHE A 195 -7.06 -6.48 -11.85
CA PHE A 195 -7.68 -7.01 -10.65
C PHE A 195 -8.55 -5.95 -9.94
N VAL A 196 -8.02 -4.74 -9.71
CA VAL A 196 -8.77 -3.64 -9.07
C VAL A 196 -9.97 -3.22 -9.91
N LEU A 197 -9.86 -3.26 -11.25
CA LEU A 197 -10.97 -3.04 -12.15
C LEU A 197 -12.06 -4.10 -11.95
N GLY A 198 -11.68 -5.38 -11.81
CA GLY A 198 -12.59 -6.49 -11.52
C GLY A 198 -13.32 -6.28 -10.19
N VAL A 199 -12.60 -5.93 -9.13
CA VAL A 199 -13.20 -5.60 -7.80
C VAL A 199 -14.17 -4.42 -7.93
N THR A 200 -13.83 -3.41 -8.71
CA THR A 200 -14.71 -2.25 -8.93
C THR A 200 -16.00 -2.64 -9.65
N TYR A 201 -15.92 -3.50 -10.67
CA TYR A 201 -17.09 -4.04 -11.36
C TYR A 201 -17.94 -4.92 -10.43
N GLU A 202 -17.33 -5.68 -9.52
CA GLU A 202 -18.05 -6.45 -8.50
C GLU A 202 -18.90 -5.54 -7.61
N LYS A 203 -18.33 -4.46 -7.10
CA LYS A 203 -19.06 -3.47 -6.29
C LYS A 203 -20.19 -2.78 -7.02
N LEU A 204 -20.09 -2.69 -8.34
CA LEU A 204 -21.15 -2.15 -9.23
C LEU A 204 -22.15 -3.21 -9.69
N GLY A 205 -21.99 -4.49 -9.31
CA GLY A 205 -22.84 -5.60 -9.74
C GLY A 205 -22.72 -5.97 -11.23
N LYS A 206 -21.63 -5.57 -11.89
CA LYS A 206 -21.36 -5.81 -13.33
C LYS A 206 -20.59 -7.12 -13.50
N VAL A 207 -21.31 -8.24 -13.37
CA VAL A 207 -20.71 -9.59 -13.26
C VAL A 207 -19.91 -10.00 -14.50
N ALA A 208 -20.39 -9.69 -15.70
CA ALA A 208 -19.70 -10.07 -16.94
C ALA A 208 -18.37 -9.31 -17.11
N GLU A 209 -18.37 -8.02 -16.80
CA GLU A 209 -17.17 -7.16 -16.86
C GLU A 209 -16.19 -7.52 -15.74
N GLN A 210 -16.69 -7.86 -14.55
CA GLN A 210 -15.90 -8.37 -13.43
C GLN A 210 -15.13 -9.64 -13.82
N GLU A 211 -15.83 -10.63 -14.39
CA GLU A 211 -15.25 -11.88 -14.88
C GLU A 211 -14.15 -11.62 -15.91
N ALA A 212 -14.44 -10.78 -16.91
CA ALA A 212 -13.48 -10.43 -17.96
C ALA A 212 -12.22 -9.75 -17.39
N ALA A 213 -12.37 -8.87 -16.41
CA ALA A 213 -11.25 -8.17 -15.78
C ALA A 213 -10.37 -9.13 -14.95
N TYR A 214 -10.96 -10.02 -14.15
CA TYR A 214 -10.20 -11.03 -13.42
C TYR A 214 -9.50 -12.03 -14.36
N LEU A 215 -10.15 -12.46 -15.43
CA LEU A 215 -9.52 -13.32 -16.44
C LEU A 215 -8.32 -12.62 -17.08
N LYS A 216 -8.43 -11.32 -17.36
CA LYS A 216 -7.29 -10.56 -17.89
C LYS A 216 -6.14 -10.45 -16.90
N ALA A 217 -6.41 -10.25 -15.61
CA ALA A 217 -5.40 -10.30 -14.57
C ALA A 217 -4.70 -11.66 -14.54
N LEU A 218 -5.45 -12.77 -14.68
CA LEU A 218 -4.90 -14.14 -14.70
C LEU A 218 -4.18 -14.50 -16.01
N GLU A 219 -4.54 -13.89 -17.13
CA GLU A 219 -3.76 -14.01 -18.39
C GLU A 219 -2.35 -13.44 -18.21
N LEU A 220 -2.25 -12.33 -17.48
CA LEU A 220 -0.97 -11.66 -17.19
C LEU A 220 -0.19 -12.36 -16.08
N ASN A 221 -0.87 -12.79 -15.03
CA ASN A 221 -0.28 -13.52 -13.91
C ASN A 221 -1.16 -14.71 -13.51
N PRO A 222 -0.95 -15.92 -14.08
CA PRO A 222 -1.75 -17.10 -13.79
C PRO A 222 -1.78 -17.56 -12.33
N LYS A 223 -0.86 -17.05 -11.51
CA LYS A 223 -0.70 -17.36 -10.09
C LYS A 223 -1.19 -16.24 -9.16
N TYR A 224 -1.88 -15.23 -9.69
CA TYR A 224 -2.38 -14.12 -8.91
C TYR A 224 -3.50 -14.59 -7.97
N PHE A 225 -3.12 -14.88 -6.72
CA PHE A 225 -3.99 -15.50 -5.72
C PHE A 225 -5.35 -14.79 -5.57
N ASP A 226 -5.33 -13.45 -5.42
CA ASP A 226 -6.55 -12.69 -5.16
C ASP A 226 -7.52 -12.72 -6.36
N ALA A 227 -7.01 -12.73 -7.58
CA ALA A 227 -7.83 -12.88 -8.79
C ALA A 227 -8.40 -14.31 -8.93
N LEU A 228 -7.58 -15.34 -8.61
CA LEU A 228 -8.04 -16.73 -8.57
C LEU A 228 -9.15 -16.93 -7.55
N PHE A 229 -8.96 -16.42 -6.34
CA PHE A 229 -9.93 -16.52 -5.25
C PHE A 229 -11.24 -15.83 -5.62
N ASN A 230 -11.18 -14.57 -6.07
CA ASN A 230 -12.37 -13.79 -6.40
C ASN A 230 -13.12 -14.36 -7.60
N LEU A 231 -12.42 -14.86 -8.62
CA LEU A 231 -13.05 -15.51 -9.77
C LEU A 231 -13.69 -16.85 -9.36
N GLY A 232 -13.03 -17.62 -8.49
CA GLY A 232 -13.59 -18.82 -7.88
C GLY A 232 -14.88 -18.51 -7.11
N ALA A 233 -14.88 -17.46 -6.30
CA ALA A 233 -16.06 -17.00 -5.56
C ALA A 233 -17.18 -16.52 -6.50
N THR A 234 -16.83 -15.85 -7.59
CA THR A 234 -17.79 -15.43 -8.62
C THR A 234 -18.54 -16.62 -9.20
N TYR A 235 -17.81 -17.65 -9.65
CA TYR A 235 -18.44 -18.87 -10.19
C TYR A 235 -19.19 -19.67 -9.10
N TYR A 236 -18.70 -19.68 -7.86
CA TYR A 236 -19.41 -20.29 -6.75
C TYR A 236 -20.79 -19.64 -6.57
N ASN A 237 -20.85 -18.32 -6.52
CA ASN A 237 -22.08 -17.57 -6.36
C ASN A 237 -23.02 -17.77 -7.57
N GLN A 238 -22.49 -17.76 -8.81
CA GLN A 238 -23.29 -18.10 -10.00
C GLN A 238 -23.90 -19.50 -9.92
N GLY A 239 -23.13 -20.48 -9.44
CA GLY A 239 -23.59 -21.85 -9.22
C GLY A 239 -24.72 -21.92 -8.20
N VAL A 240 -24.59 -21.17 -7.09
CA VAL A 240 -25.63 -21.06 -6.05
C VAL A 240 -26.93 -20.47 -6.63
N GLU A 241 -26.83 -19.37 -7.37
CA GLU A 241 -28.01 -18.75 -7.98
C GLU A 241 -28.66 -19.70 -9.02
N LYS A 242 -27.86 -20.39 -9.83
CA LYS A 242 -28.36 -21.40 -10.75
C LYS A 242 -29.08 -22.53 -10.02
N TYR A 243 -28.56 -22.99 -8.90
CA TYR A 243 -29.20 -24.02 -8.10
C TYR A 243 -30.57 -23.56 -7.55
N LYS A 244 -30.66 -22.31 -7.05
CA LYS A 244 -31.93 -21.71 -6.63
C LYS A 244 -32.97 -21.60 -7.76
N GLU A 245 -32.52 -21.42 -9.00
CA GLU A 245 -33.43 -21.49 -10.17
C GLU A 245 -33.94 -22.89 -10.36
N CYS A 246 -33.10 -23.92 -10.21
CA CYS A 246 -33.49 -25.31 -10.34
C CYS A 246 -34.56 -25.71 -9.33
N ASP A 247 -34.44 -25.24 -8.07
CA ASP A 247 -35.39 -25.52 -6.99
C ASP A 247 -36.82 -25.00 -7.27
N LYS A 248 -36.97 -24.07 -8.22
CA LYS A 248 -38.27 -23.57 -8.67
C LYS A 248 -38.95 -24.48 -9.70
N ILE A 249 -38.25 -25.50 -10.22
CA ILE A 249 -38.79 -26.44 -11.24
C ILE A 249 -39.73 -27.40 -10.55
N PRO A 250 -40.99 -27.56 -11.06
CA PRO A 250 -41.95 -28.44 -10.43
C PRO A 250 -41.48 -29.91 -10.40
N PRO A 251 -41.78 -30.69 -9.37
CA PRO A 251 -41.37 -32.10 -9.25
C PRO A 251 -41.77 -32.99 -10.43
N ARG A 252 -42.87 -32.64 -11.12
CA ARG A 252 -43.34 -33.35 -12.35
C ARG A 252 -42.41 -33.20 -13.56
N GLU A 253 -41.48 -32.22 -13.50
CA GLU A 253 -40.50 -31.91 -14.56
C GLU A 253 -39.09 -32.43 -14.18
N ALA A 254 -38.99 -33.65 -13.64
CA ALA A 254 -37.76 -34.20 -13.07
C ALA A 254 -36.55 -34.14 -14.03
N ALA A 255 -36.74 -34.48 -15.30
CA ALA A 255 -35.65 -34.42 -16.30
C ALA A 255 -35.10 -32.98 -16.51
N LYS A 256 -35.99 -31.98 -16.42
CA LYS A 256 -35.59 -30.57 -16.51
C LYS A 256 -34.83 -30.13 -15.25
N TYR A 257 -35.25 -30.60 -14.06
CA TYR A 257 -34.55 -30.36 -12.81
C TYR A 257 -33.13 -30.97 -12.85
N GLU A 258 -33.00 -32.24 -13.25
CA GLU A 258 -31.72 -32.92 -13.36
C GLU A 258 -30.77 -32.21 -14.36
N SER A 259 -31.28 -31.78 -15.51
CA SER A 259 -30.50 -30.97 -16.47
C SER A 259 -30.04 -29.66 -15.89
N CYS A 260 -30.92 -28.96 -15.16
CA CYS A 260 -30.60 -27.69 -14.50
C CYS A 260 -29.52 -27.87 -13.43
N VAL A 261 -29.63 -28.91 -12.60
CA VAL A 261 -28.63 -29.24 -11.57
C VAL A 261 -27.29 -29.61 -12.21
N ALA A 262 -27.29 -30.33 -13.30
CA ALA A 262 -26.06 -30.65 -14.05
C ALA A 262 -25.36 -29.38 -14.56
N ASP A 263 -26.12 -28.38 -15.01
CA ASP A 263 -25.55 -27.08 -15.41
C ASP A 263 -25.00 -26.29 -14.20
N ALA A 264 -25.69 -26.29 -13.07
CA ALA A 264 -25.18 -25.69 -11.84
C ALA A 264 -23.86 -26.36 -11.39
N ASN A 265 -23.77 -27.69 -11.46
CA ASN A 265 -22.57 -28.46 -11.12
C ASN A 265 -21.40 -28.12 -12.05
N LYS A 266 -21.62 -27.88 -13.36
CA LYS A 266 -20.55 -27.38 -14.24
C LYS A 266 -20.00 -26.03 -13.81
N ILE A 267 -20.87 -25.14 -13.31
CA ILE A 267 -20.44 -23.83 -12.80
C ILE A 267 -19.62 -24.00 -11.51
N PHE A 268 -20.06 -24.84 -10.56
CA PHE A 268 -19.28 -25.17 -9.38
C PHE A 268 -17.94 -25.83 -9.73
N ALA A 269 -17.86 -26.67 -10.75
CA ALA A 269 -16.61 -27.27 -11.19
C ALA A 269 -15.59 -26.22 -11.66
N LYS A 270 -16.04 -25.15 -12.33
CA LYS A 270 -15.19 -24.01 -12.67
C LYS A 270 -14.68 -23.31 -11.40
N SER A 271 -15.56 -23.04 -10.43
CA SER A 271 -15.20 -22.46 -9.14
C SER A 271 -14.10 -23.27 -8.45
N ILE A 272 -14.30 -24.59 -8.37
CA ILE A 272 -13.31 -25.50 -7.75
C ILE A 272 -11.98 -25.43 -8.48
N GLY A 273 -11.95 -25.35 -9.81
CA GLY A 273 -10.70 -25.23 -10.58
C GLY A 273 -9.89 -24.00 -10.21
N TYR A 274 -10.52 -22.84 -10.06
CA TYR A 274 -9.86 -21.61 -9.61
C TYR A 274 -9.42 -21.69 -8.16
N PHE A 275 -10.27 -22.18 -7.27
CA PHE A 275 -9.94 -22.36 -5.87
C PHE A 275 -8.80 -23.35 -5.64
N GLU A 276 -8.72 -24.45 -6.40
CA GLU A 276 -7.58 -25.38 -6.32
C GLU A 276 -6.28 -24.73 -6.75
N THR A 277 -6.31 -23.92 -7.79
CA THR A 277 -5.13 -23.17 -8.23
C THR A 277 -4.70 -22.18 -7.14
N ALA A 278 -5.65 -21.45 -6.55
CA ALA A 278 -5.38 -20.54 -5.44
C ALA A 278 -4.82 -21.28 -4.20
N TYR A 279 -5.37 -22.45 -3.87
CA TYR A 279 -4.88 -23.29 -2.79
C TYR A 279 -3.45 -23.78 -3.03
N GLY A 280 -3.08 -24.06 -4.28
CA GLY A 280 -1.71 -24.37 -4.66
C GLY A 280 -0.72 -23.24 -4.36
N GLU A 281 -1.14 -21.99 -4.43
CA GLU A 281 -0.29 -20.84 -4.14
C GLU A 281 -0.24 -20.49 -2.63
N ARG A 282 -1.34 -20.72 -1.89
CA ARG A 282 -1.45 -20.43 -0.44
C ARG A 282 -2.17 -21.54 0.31
N SER A 283 -1.51 -22.69 0.47
CA SER A 283 -2.11 -23.89 1.05
C SER A 283 -2.47 -23.79 2.55
N ASN A 284 -1.97 -22.79 3.26
CA ASN A 284 -2.26 -22.55 4.68
C ASN A 284 -3.32 -21.44 4.88
N ASP A 285 -3.85 -20.86 3.82
CA ASP A 285 -4.87 -19.81 3.88
C ASP A 285 -6.23 -20.44 4.23
N LYS A 286 -6.78 -20.07 5.40
CA LYS A 286 -8.03 -20.65 5.92
C LYS A 286 -9.25 -20.29 5.08
N ASP A 287 -9.24 -19.16 4.40
CA ASP A 287 -10.37 -18.71 3.59
C ASP A 287 -10.50 -19.56 2.34
N ILE A 288 -9.38 -19.84 1.65
CA ILE A 288 -9.39 -20.72 0.47
C ILE A 288 -9.71 -22.16 0.83
N ILE A 289 -9.19 -22.68 1.97
CA ILE A 289 -9.51 -24.04 2.43
C ILE A 289 -11.01 -24.15 2.71
N THR A 290 -11.59 -23.14 3.35
CA THR A 290 -13.03 -23.10 3.65
C THR A 290 -13.86 -23.02 2.37
N ALA A 291 -13.49 -22.14 1.44
CA ALA A 291 -14.18 -21.98 0.16
C ALA A 291 -14.16 -23.30 -0.66
N LEU A 292 -13.01 -23.97 -0.73
CA LEU A 292 -12.88 -25.29 -1.35
C LEU A 292 -13.75 -26.34 -0.70
N LYS A 293 -13.74 -26.42 0.62
CA LYS A 293 -14.59 -27.37 1.36
C LYS A 293 -16.05 -27.20 1.01
N GLU A 294 -16.53 -25.95 1.00
CA GLU A 294 -17.91 -25.65 0.66
C GLU A 294 -18.24 -25.99 -0.81
N ALA A 295 -17.36 -25.68 -1.72
CA ALA A 295 -17.54 -25.98 -3.14
C ALA A 295 -17.59 -27.49 -3.39
N TYR A 296 -16.73 -28.28 -2.72
CA TYR A 296 -16.77 -29.73 -2.80
C TYR A 296 -18.07 -30.33 -2.25
N VAL A 297 -18.59 -29.78 -1.16
CA VAL A 297 -19.90 -30.20 -0.61
C VAL A 297 -21.01 -29.99 -1.65
N ARG A 298 -21.01 -28.88 -2.38
CA ARG A 298 -22.01 -28.58 -3.41
C ARG A 298 -22.06 -29.60 -4.54
N VAL A 299 -20.90 -30.11 -4.96
CA VAL A 299 -20.83 -31.13 -6.03
C VAL A 299 -20.79 -32.57 -5.52
N GLY A 300 -20.94 -32.78 -4.21
CA GLY A 300 -20.92 -34.12 -3.59
C GLY A 300 -19.53 -34.78 -3.56
N ASN A 301 -18.45 -34.01 -3.72
CA ASN A 301 -17.09 -34.55 -3.64
C ASN A 301 -16.63 -34.69 -2.18
N MET A 302 -16.94 -35.86 -1.58
CA MET A 302 -16.64 -36.13 -0.17
C MET A 302 -15.15 -36.32 0.12
N GLU A 303 -14.35 -36.74 -0.86
CA GLU A 303 -12.89 -36.86 -0.74
C GLU A 303 -12.24 -35.47 -0.67
N GLY A 304 -12.61 -34.58 -1.59
CA GLY A 304 -12.14 -33.19 -1.57
C GLY A 304 -12.53 -32.47 -0.26
N LYS A 305 -13.79 -32.66 0.19
CA LYS A 305 -14.25 -32.13 1.47
C LYS A 305 -13.35 -32.60 2.64
N LYS A 306 -13.09 -33.92 2.74
CA LYS A 306 -12.28 -34.51 3.80
C LYS A 306 -10.85 -33.96 3.78
N ARG A 307 -10.24 -33.83 2.58
CA ARG A 307 -8.91 -33.22 2.42
C ARG A 307 -8.86 -31.79 2.99
N MET A 308 -9.89 -30.99 2.77
CA MET A 308 -9.95 -29.62 3.31
C MET A 308 -10.19 -29.61 4.82
N GLU A 309 -10.98 -30.54 5.37
CA GLU A 309 -11.17 -30.68 6.82
C GLU A 309 -9.86 -31.04 7.51
N GLU A 310 -9.08 -31.94 6.94
CA GLU A 310 -7.73 -32.29 7.44
C GLU A 310 -6.75 -31.10 7.34
N ALA A 311 -6.86 -30.27 6.31
CA ALA A 311 -6.04 -29.06 6.18
C ALA A 311 -6.38 -28.00 7.23
N LEU A 312 -7.66 -27.84 7.59
CA LEU A 312 -8.10 -26.91 8.64
C LEU A 312 -7.69 -27.34 10.05
N SER A 313 -7.42 -28.64 10.27
CA SER A 313 -7.04 -29.17 11.56
C SER A 313 -5.55 -29.04 11.91
N LYS A 314 -4.75 -28.62 10.94
CA LYS A 314 -3.30 -28.36 11.07
C LYS A 314 -3.02 -26.91 11.40
#